data_884513677abe815ac747697a12d63666
#
_entry.id   884513677abe815ac747697a12d63666
#
_cell.length_a   1.000
_cell.length_b   1.000
_cell.length_c   1.000
_cell.angle_alpha   90.00
_cell.angle_beta   90.00
_cell.angle_gamma   90.00
#
_symmetry.space_group_name_H-M   'P 1'
#
loop_
_entity.id
_entity.type
_entity.pdbx_description
1 polymer ?
#
loop_
_entity_poly.entity_id
_entity_poly.type
_entity_poly.pdbx_seq_one_letter_code
_entity_poly.pdbx_strand_id
1 'polypeptide(L)'
;MRAERYVKAFLALTVALNTFLCCCSGFAADLSKFSITSGGQPVAEIVVEAGQPEPPITFAAQELQRYVKQMSGAELPLARSRSKKPSIMLVSRSSERQASADPRDQEKYRLKVGSNTVLVEGASPRAVLYGVYDLLERLGCGWCVPGDDTVPKRDTLELEAIEVNARPAFEYRMMLDFPLLSVAQTIAVSDWIAKNRLNWVHECPNAHGEPKAWYERRDRVVPELQKRGLHLIFGGHTMHTWVPETNFAAHSDWFALEDGKRKPPTLCISNPEMAAELIRNMQRFLNRCPEVEVIDLWHTDGTVFCQCAKCTRGVVSENGKQTAPADALQSAYVISYVEFINRVAEAIGKSHPKVMIGPLIYSQTDRAMPDAAPVLADNVLVGLAHFYRDSYRPLIGEPKSAINLRFLGNDLTWIAKSKHSYIYEYYNAWVPPYVYPGAEVMVRDLQTLAELQVQGVSSDMYGYSPLNMYAAARVCWSPSTSWMNIVRDFCTRYYGDVAQEMAENEIRLEKGVFGLSGYQGNNPNKRYLEQQRPQQIALLKRLAAKTRDPQVKVRLERALKPWTLWNKEPRFWAFPEFSDAK
;
A
#
# COMPACT_ATOMS: atom_id res chain seq x y z
N MET A 1 20.28 -5.24 -21.25
CA MET A 1 19.86 -6.54 -20.69
C MET A 1 18.50 -6.51 -19.97
N ARG A 2 18.19 -5.57 -19.04
CA ARG A 2 16.83 -5.49 -18.46
C ARG A 2 15.78 -5.00 -19.46
N ALA A 3 16.05 -3.97 -20.24
CA ALA A 3 15.12 -3.43 -21.26
C ALA A 3 14.76 -4.47 -22.35
N GLU A 4 15.69 -5.29 -22.78
CA GLU A 4 15.41 -6.36 -23.75
C GLU A 4 14.50 -7.48 -23.20
N ARG A 5 14.51 -7.72 -21.89
CA ARG A 5 13.56 -8.67 -21.26
C ARG A 5 12.13 -8.13 -21.28
N TYR A 6 11.94 -6.83 -21.09
CA TYR A 6 10.61 -6.20 -21.15
C TYR A 6 9.99 -6.23 -22.55
N VAL A 7 10.79 -5.98 -23.59
CA VAL A 7 10.34 -6.03 -24.99
C VAL A 7 10.00 -7.48 -25.40
N LYS A 8 10.75 -8.50 -24.93
CA LYS A 8 10.45 -9.91 -25.22
C LYS A 8 9.23 -10.43 -24.47
N ALA A 9 8.95 -9.94 -23.24
CA ALA A 9 7.72 -10.26 -22.52
C ALA A 9 6.48 -9.70 -23.24
N PHE A 10 6.57 -8.54 -23.87
CA PHE A 10 5.49 -7.92 -24.64
C PHE A 10 5.10 -8.71 -25.89
N LEU A 11 6.06 -9.40 -26.53
CA LEU A 11 5.81 -10.25 -27.71
C LEU A 11 5.38 -11.68 -27.39
N ALA A 12 5.62 -12.17 -26.16
CA ALA A 12 5.28 -13.54 -25.75
C ALA A 12 3.83 -13.69 -25.23
N LEU A 13 3.15 -12.61 -24.90
CA LEU A 13 1.81 -12.65 -24.30
C LEU A 13 0.69 -13.01 -25.29
N THR A 14 0.97 -13.19 -26.58
CA THR A 14 -0.05 -13.47 -27.60
C THR A 14 -0.24 -14.95 -27.94
N VAL A 15 0.51 -15.89 -27.35
CA VAL A 15 0.53 -17.29 -27.87
C VAL A 15 0.23 -18.40 -26.83
N ALA A 16 0.05 -18.11 -25.55
CA ALA A 16 -0.11 -19.19 -24.55
C ALA A 16 -1.52 -19.25 -23.94
N LEU A 17 -2.53 -19.58 -24.74
CA LEU A 17 -3.81 -20.13 -24.24
C LEU A 17 -4.03 -21.47 -24.93
N ASN A 18 -3.62 -22.56 -24.31
CA ASN A 18 -4.30 -23.88 -24.37
C ASN A 18 -3.50 -24.99 -23.68
N THR A 19 -4.25 -25.82 -22.97
CA THR A 19 -3.94 -27.17 -22.47
C THR A 19 -3.13 -27.30 -21.17
N PHE A 20 -3.88 -27.48 -20.07
CA PHE A 20 -3.47 -28.42 -19.02
C PHE A 20 -4.70 -29.24 -18.56
N LEU A 21 -4.82 -30.43 -19.10
CA LEU A 21 -5.62 -31.52 -18.48
C LEU A 21 -4.75 -32.18 -17.41
N CYS A 22 -5.22 -32.12 -16.18
CA CYS A 22 -4.55 -32.70 -15.02
C CYS A 22 -5.00 -34.15 -14.82
N CYS A 23 -4.06 -35.09 -14.83
CA CYS A 23 -4.23 -36.43 -14.29
C CYS A 23 -4.20 -36.37 -12.76
N CYS A 24 -5.33 -36.48 -12.10
CA CYS A 24 -5.40 -36.68 -10.66
C CYS A 24 -5.25 -38.19 -10.33
N SER A 25 -4.05 -38.60 -9.92
CA SER A 25 -3.84 -39.81 -9.16
C SER A 25 -4.13 -39.52 -7.68
N GLY A 26 -5.19 -40.14 -7.16
CA GLY A 26 -5.62 -39.96 -5.78
C GLY A 26 -4.62 -40.55 -4.78
N PHE A 27 -3.99 -39.67 -4.01
CA PHE A 27 -3.48 -40.01 -2.69
C PHE A 27 -4.62 -39.78 -1.69
N ALA A 28 -5.03 -40.80 -0.95
CA ALA A 28 -5.86 -40.64 0.23
C ALA A 28 -5.09 -39.75 1.23
N ALA A 29 -5.46 -38.49 1.32
CA ALA A 29 -4.91 -37.60 2.32
C ALA A 29 -5.35 -38.12 3.69
N ASP A 30 -4.40 -38.30 4.60
CA ASP A 30 -4.66 -38.54 6.02
C ASP A 30 -5.43 -37.33 6.54
N LEU A 31 -6.73 -37.50 6.78
CA LEU A 31 -7.67 -36.47 7.22
C LEU A 31 -7.48 -36.11 8.71
N SER A 32 -6.28 -36.29 9.25
CA SER A 32 -5.97 -35.91 10.64
C SER A 32 -6.05 -34.41 10.82
N LYS A 33 -6.97 -33.96 11.68
CA LYS A 33 -7.09 -32.57 12.07
C LYS A 33 -6.15 -32.25 13.21
N PHE A 34 -5.60 -31.02 13.21
CA PHE A 34 -4.88 -30.46 14.36
C PHE A 34 -5.87 -29.74 15.26
N SER A 35 -6.00 -30.18 16.51
CA SER A 35 -6.87 -29.54 17.49
C SER A 35 -6.13 -28.47 18.28
N ILE A 36 -6.64 -27.23 18.25
CA ILE A 36 -6.11 -26.08 18.99
C ILE A 36 -6.82 -25.93 20.33
N THR A 37 -8.16 -25.98 20.31
CA THR A 37 -9.04 -25.93 21.49
C THR A 37 -10.16 -26.92 21.37
N SER A 38 -10.69 -27.39 22.50
CA SER A 38 -11.86 -28.27 22.55
C SER A 38 -12.74 -27.85 23.72
N GLY A 39 -14.04 -27.56 23.46
CA GLY A 39 -14.99 -27.12 24.47
C GLY A 39 -14.51 -25.90 25.30
N GLY A 40 -13.85 -24.96 24.66
CA GLY A 40 -13.31 -23.77 25.33
C GLY A 40 -12.05 -24.00 26.19
N GLN A 41 -11.44 -25.18 26.10
CA GLN A 41 -10.20 -25.50 26.82
C GLN A 41 -9.01 -25.58 25.86
N PRO A 42 -7.79 -25.16 26.27
CA PRO A 42 -6.59 -25.22 25.44
C PRO A 42 -6.08 -26.68 25.31
N VAL A 43 -5.99 -27.17 24.08
CA VAL A 43 -5.42 -28.50 23.76
C VAL A 43 -3.96 -28.35 23.32
N ALA A 44 -3.64 -27.31 22.57
CA ALA A 44 -2.32 -27.04 22.06
C ALA A 44 -1.56 -25.98 22.88
N GLU A 45 -0.25 -25.86 22.63
CA GLU A 45 0.60 -24.80 23.14
C GLU A 45 1.23 -24.02 21.98
N ILE A 46 1.59 -22.75 22.21
CA ILE A 46 2.38 -21.94 21.27
C ILE A 46 3.83 -22.00 21.71
N VAL A 47 4.72 -22.41 20.80
CA VAL A 47 6.16 -22.52 21.07
C VAL A 47 6.90 -21.51 20.20
N VAL A 48 7.62 -20.59 20.86
CA VAL A 48 8.57 -19.69 20.18
C VAL A 48 9.95 -20.29 20.36
N GLU A 49 10.61 -20.66 19.23
CA GLU A 49 11.93 -21.33 19.25
C GLU A 49 12.98 -20.47 20.00
N ALA A 50 13.83 -21.14 20.78
CA ALA A 50 14.78 -20.48 21.65
C ALA A 50 15.82 -19.63 20.88
N GLY A 51 15.92 -18.39 21.24
CA GLY A 51 16.78 -17.34 20.73
C GLY A 51 16.40 -16.04 21.42
N GLN A 52 17.00 -14.91 21.09
CA GLN A 52 16.43 -13.63 21.52
C GLN A 52 15.17 -13.36 20.68
N PRO A 53 13.97 -13.32 21.28
CA PRO A 53 12.76 -13.11 20.52
C PRO A 53 12.75 -11.68 19.99
N GLU A 54 12.88 -11.53 18.68
CA GLU A 54 12.70 -10.26 18.02
C GLU A 54 11.23 -9.79 18.16
N PRO A 55 10.97 -8.47 18.25
CA PRO A 55 9.64 -7.94 18.54
C PRO A 55 8.51 -8.54 17.69
N PRO A 56 8.65 -8.75 16.35
CA PRO A 56 7.57 -9.30 15.55
C PRO A 56 7.21 -10.76 15.88
N ILE A 57 8.16 -11.60 16.32
CA ILE A 57 7.84 -12.98 16.71
C ILE A 57 7.11 -13.02 18.05
N THR A 58 7.56 -12.22 19.00
CA THR A 58 6.88 -12.09 20.30
C THR A 58 5.45 -11.60 20.09
N PHE A 59 5.27 -10.59 19.24
CA PHE A 59 3.95 -10.07 18.88
C PHE A 59 3.11 -11.12 18.14
N ALA A 60 3.67 -11.91 17.23
CA ALA A 60 2.98 -12.99 16.53
C ALA A 60 2.41 -14.04 17.50
N ALA A 61 3.19 -14.44 18.53
CA ALA A 61 2.71 -15.35 19.55
C ALA A 61 1.58 -14.76 20.40
N GLN A 62 1.69 -13.48 20.77
CA GLN A 62 0.64 -12.76 21.50
C GLN A 62 -0.63 -12.60 20.67
N GLU A 63 -0.53 -12.28 19.38
CA GLU A 63 -1.68 -12.19 18.47
C GLU A 63 -2.38 -13.53 18.34
N LEU A 64 -1.65 -14.61 18.12
CA LEU A 64 -2.23 -15.94 18.03
C LEU A 64 -2.97 -16.31 19.34
N GLN A 65 -2.34 -16.11 20.50
CA GLN A 65 -2.96 -16.34 21.81
C GLN A 65 -4.21 -15.48 21.98
N ARG A 66 -4.14 -14.19 21.67
CA ARG A 66 -5.24 -13.22 21.81
C ARG A 66 -6.45 -13.60 20.96
N TYR A 67 -6.24 -13.93 19.67
CA TYR A 67 -7.35 -14.28 18.78
C TYR A 67 -7.95 -15.64 19.11
N VAL A 68 -7.14 -16.64 19.46
CA VAL A 68 -7.66 -17.93 19.93
C VAL A 68 -8.52 -17.72 21.17
N LYS A 69 -8.08 -16.91 22.13
CA LYS A 69 -8.86 -16.56 23.33
C LYS A 69 -10.15 -15.83 22.98
N GLN A 70 -10.10 -14.89 22.02
CA GLN A 70 -11.30 -14.20 21.56
C GLN A 70 -12.30 -15.14 20.88
N MET A 71 -11.83 -16.11 20.08
CA MET A 71 -12.69 -17.08 19.41
C MET A 71 -13.32 -18.08 20.36
N SER A 72 -12.51 -18.69 21.24
CA SER A 72 -12.89 -19.90 21.99
C SER A 72 -13.01 -19.70 23.51
N GLY A 73 -12.52 -18.59 24.06
CA GLY A 73 -12.35 -18.41 25.49
C GLY A 73 -11.06 -19.04 26.05
N ALA A 74 -10.42 -19.95 25.33
CA ALA A 74 -9.24 -20.68 25.78
C ALA A 74 -7.96 -19.83 25.61
N GLU A 75 -7.14 -19.77 26.63
CA GLU A 75 -5.82 -19.14 26.59
C GLU A 75 -4.73 -20.20 26.39
N LEU A 76 -4.10 -20.20 25.21
CA LEU A 76 -3.03 -21.15 24.90
C LEU A 76 -1.79 -20.84 25.72
N PRO A 77 -1.10 -21.83 26.32
CA PRO A 77 0.19 -21.64 26.93
C PRO A 77 1.25 -21.14 25.94
N LEU A 78 2.08 -20.20 26.37
CA LEU A 78 3.29 -19.76 25.67
C LEU A 78 4.48 -20.51 26.25
N ALA A 79 5.22 -21.23 25.40
CA ALA A 79 6.39 -22.02 25.79
C ALA A 79 7.63 -21.66 24.97
N ARG A 80 8.82 -21.89 25.53
CA ARG A 80 10.12 -21.73 24.84
C ARG A 80 10.66 -23.05 24.27
N SER A 81 10.06 -24.17 24.64
CA SER A 81 10.40 -25.52 24.17
C SER A 81 9.16 -26.37 24.12
N ARG A 82 9.13 -27.34 23.20
CA ARG A 82 8.00 -28.29 23.06
C ARG A 82 7.86 -29.14 24.32
N SER A 83 6.60 -29.30 24.72
CA SER A 83 6.19 -30.35 25.66
C SER A 83 5.68 -31.60 24.90
N LYS A 84 4.93 -32.46 25.58
CA LYS A 84 4.20 -33.60 24.94
C LYS A 84 2.88 -33.19 24.27
N LYS A 85 2.45 -31.93 24.45
CA LYS A 85 1.20 -31.41 23.87
C LYS A 85 1.33 -31.15 22.37
N PRO A 86 0.23 -31.17 21.63
CA PRO A 86 0.17 -30.57 20.30
C PRO A 86 0.71 -29.14 20.34
N SER A 87 1.51 -28.74 19.35
CA SER A 87 2.22 -27.46 19.42
C SER A 87 2.17 -26.69 18.12
N ILE A 88 1.99 -25.37 18.23
CA ILE A 88 2.12 -24.39 17.15
C ILE A 88 3.51 -23.75 17.29
N MET A 89 4.41 -24.13 16.38
CA MET A 89 5.81 -23.71 16.36
C MET A 89 5.96 -22.44 15.55
N LEU A 90 6.50 -21.37 16.15
CA LEU A 90 6.84 -20.11 15.48
C LEU A 90 8.35 -20.03 15.31
N VAL A 91 8.84 -20.08 14.07
CA VAL A 91 10.27 -20.23 13.75
C VAL A 91 10.70 -19.16 12.75
N SER A 92 11.73 -18.36 13.08
CA SER A 92 12.40 -17.47 12.14
C SER A 92 13.73 -18.06 11.67
N ARG A 93 13.97 -18.01 10.36
CA ARG A 93 15.22 -18.45 9.73
C ARG A 93 16.14 -17.28 9.35
N SER A 94 15.98 -16.13 9.96
CA SER A 94 16.77 -14.92 9.67
C SER A 94 18.28 -15.12 9.81
N SER A 95 18.72 -15.94 10.78
CA SER A 95 20.13 -16.23 11.06
C SER A 95 20.78 -17.27 10.13
N GLU A 96 19.97 -18.07 9.41
CA GLU A 96 20.46 -19.19 8.61
C GLU A 96 20.61 -18.88 7.10
N ARG A 97 20.21 -17.69 6.65
CA ARG A 97 20.16 -17.38 5.22
C ARG A 97 21.28 -16.47 4.76
N GLN A 98 21.96 -16.90 3.70
CA GLN A 98 22.62 -15.97 2.76
C GLN A 98 21.57 -15.01 2.20
N ALA A 99 21.89 -13.71 2.13
CA ALA A 99 21.00 -12.71 1.57
C ALA A 99 20.57 -13.16 0.16
N SER A 100 19.26 -13.40 -0.01
CA SER A 100 18.71 -13.64 -1.35
C SER A 100 18.88 -12.40 -2.20
N ALA A 101 19.14 -12.58 -3.49
CA ALA A 101 19.19 -11.47 -4.44
C ALA A 101 17.81 -10.80 -4.64
N ASP A 102 16.72 -11.46 -4.26
CA ASP A 102 15.36 -10.92 -4.33
C ASP A 102 14.86 -10.55 -2.91
N PRO A 103 14.64 -9.25 -2.63
CA PRO A 103 14.20 -8.78 -1.30
C PRO A 103 12.88 -9.42 -0.82
N ARG A 104 11.99 -9.79 -1.75
CA ARG A 104 10.72 -10.47 -1.43
C ARG A 104 10.92 -11.80 -0.73
N ASP A 105 12.09 -12.43 -0.88
CA ASP A 105 12.42 -13.68 -0.23
C ASP A 105 12.57 -13.56 1.30
N GLN A 106 12.82 -12.33 1.80
CA GLN A 106 12.85 -12.05 3.24
C GLN A 106 11.46 -12.14 3.89
N GLU A 107 10.41 -12.13 3.09
CA GLU A 107 9.03 -12.17 3.56
C GLU A 107 8.30 -13.49 3.26
N LYS A 108 9.03 -14.49 2.74
CA LYS A 108 8.50 -15.85 2.56
C LYS A 108 8.17 -16.49 3.90
N TYR A 109 7.03 -17.17 3.94
CA TYR A 109 6.72 -18.08 5.03
C TYR A 109 6.22 -19.43 4.52
N ARG A 110 6.37 -20.43 5.36
CA ARG A 110 5.78 -21.78 5.23
C ARG A 110 4.83 -22.00 6.39
N LEU A 111 3.61 -22.39 6.08
CA LEU A 111 2.63 -22.87 7.05
C LEU A 111 2.36 -24.34 6.77
N LYS A 112 2.71 -25.21 7.71
CA LYS A 112 2.45 -26.66 7.61
C LYS A 112 1.66 -27.12 8.80
N VAL A 113 0.49 -27.71 8.56
CA VAL A 113 -0.39 -28.29 9.56
C VAL A 113 -0.31 -29.81 9.44
N GLY A 114 0.18 -30.47 10.48
CA GLY A 114 0.16 -31.91 10.66
C GLY A 114 -0.71 -32.30 11.85
N SER A 115 -0.79 -33.59 12.16
CA SER A 115 -1.67 -34.13 13.24
C SER A 115 -1.34 -33.61 14.64
N ASN A 116 -0.05 -33.38 14.93
CA ASN A 116 0.42 -33.01 16.27
C ASN A 116 1.28 -31.72 16.29
N THR A 117 1.50 -31.12 15.13
CA THR A 117 2.34 -29.92 15.02
C THR A 117 1.85 -29.04 13.89
N VAL A 118 1.71 -27.74 14.21
CA VAL A 118 1.61 -26.67 13.20
C VAL A 118 2.96 -25.98 13.17
N LEU A 119 3.59 -25.87 12.02
CA LEU A 119 4.81 -25.10 11.80
C LEU A 119 4.48 -23.82 11.05
N VAL A 120 4.78 -22.67 11.66
CA VAL A 120 4.81 -21.36 11.03
C VAL A 120 6.27 -20.93 10.94
N GLU A 121 6.88 -21.11 9.79
CA GLU A 121 8.28 -20.82 9.52
C GLU A 121 8.39 -19.62 8.60
N GLY A 122 9.10 -18.57 9.02
CA GLY A 122 9.32 -17.36 8.24
C GLY A 122 10.79 -17.13 7.91
N ALA A 123 11.06 -16.54 6.74
CA ALA A 123 12.40 -16.13 6.36
C ALA A 123 12.92 -14.96 7.23
N SER A 124 12.00 -14.21 7.84
CA SER A 124 12.27 -13.14 8.81
C SER A 124 11.23 -13.18 9.93
N PRO A 125 11.46 -12.45 11.05
CA PRO A 125 10.47 -12.30 12.12
C PRO A 125 9.10 -11.79 11.63
N ARG A 126 9.08 -10.83 10.71
CA ARG A 126 7.85 -10.33 10.09
C ARG A 126 7.14 -11.41 9.26
N ALA A 127 7.89 -12.24 8.55
CA ALA A 127 7.31 -13.34 7.78
C ALA A 127 6.60 -14.38 8.67
N VAL A 128 7.10 -14.60 9.90
CA VAL A 128 6.40 -15.45 10.90
C VAL A 128 5.06 -14.82 11.29
N LEU A 129 5.03 -13.50 11.54
CA LEU A 129 3.78 -12.78 11.84
C LEU A 129 2.76 -12.91 10.69
N TYR A 130 3.20 -12.82 9.44
CA TYR A 130 2.34 -13.04 8.27
C TYR A 130 1.78 -14.47 8.22
N GLY A 131 2.59 -15.47 8.54
CA GLY A 131 2.14 -16.86 8.65
C GLY A 131 1.13 -17.08 9.77
N VAL A 132 1.26 -16.37 10.89
CA VAL A 132 0.27 -16.39 11.98
C VAL A 132 -1.05 -15.77 11.54
N TYR A 133 -1.03 -14.66 10.79
CA TYR A 133 -2.26 -14.08 10.26
C TYR A 133 -2.92 -14.98 9.20
N ASP A 134 -2.15 -15.70 8.37
CA ASP A 134 -2.71 -16.72 7.46
C ASP A 134 -3.38 -17.85 8.26
N LEU A 135 -2.76 -18.33 9.33
CA LEU A 135 -3.34 -19.33 10.22
C LEU A 135 -4.68 -18.86 10.80
N LEU A 136 -4.74 -17.63 11.31
CA LEU A 136 -5.95 -17.03 11.88
C LEU A 136 -7.05 -16.82 10.82
N GLU A 137 -6.70 -16.44 9.59
CA GLU A 137 -7.64 -16.34 8.48
C GLU A 137 -8.27 -17.70 8.11
N ARG A 138 -7.52 -18.80 8.23
CA ARG A 138 -8.03 -20.16 8.05
C ARG A 138 -8.96 -20.61 9.16
N LEU A 139 -8.78 -20.06 10.35
CA LEU A 139 -9.72 -20.23 11.46
C LEU A 139 -10.98 -19.35 11.32
N GLY A 140 -11.05 -18.50 10.27
CA GLY A 140 -12.21 -17.68 9.94
C GLY A 140 -12.11 -16.22 10.37
N CYS A 141 -10.98 -15.76 10.91
CA CYS A 141 -10.77 -14.34 11.16
C CYS A 141 -10.74 -13.55 9.83
N GLY A 142 -11.16 -12.29 9.87
CA GLY A 142 -11.20 -11.40 8.71
C GLY A 142 -10.67 -10.00 9.03
N TRP A 143 -9.79 -9.51 8.18
CA TRP A 143 -9.11 -8.21 8.29
C TRP A 143 -9.57 -7.27 7.17
N CYS A 144 -10.88 -6.96 7.13
CA CYS A 144 -11.47 -6.24 6.01
C CYS A 144 -11.27 -4.72 6.09
N VAL A 145 -11.33 -4.16 7.29
CA VAL A 145 -11.26 -2.71 7.55
C VAL A 145 -10.39 -2.45 8.78
N PRO A 146 -9.53 -1.42 8.78
CA PRO A 146 -8.78 -1.04 9.98
C PRO A 146 -9.68 -0.88 11.20
N GLY A 147 -9.34 -1.57 12.29
CA GLY A 147 -10.08 -1.52 13.55
C GLY A 147 -11.45 -2.23 13.58
N ASP A 148 -11.82 -2.94 12.49
CA ASP A 148 -13.08 -3.71 12.43
C ASP A 148 -12.80 -5.16 12.03
N ASP A 149 -12.16 -5.91 12.92
CA ASP A 149 -11.85 -7.32 12.73
C ASP A 149 -13.11 -8.19 12.82
N THR A 150 -13.19 -9.21 11.97
CA THR A 150 -14.15 -10.29 12.12
C THR A 150 -13.50 -11.42 12.90
N VAL A 151 -14.07 -11.78 14.04
CA VAL A 151 -13.56 -12.86 14.91
C VAL A 151 -14.70 -13.82 15.22
N PRO A 152 -14.73 -15.02 14.58
CA PRO A 152 -15.81 -15.97 14.80
C PRO A 152 -15.77 -16.52 16.23
N LYS A 153 -16.95 -16.84 16.78
CA LYS A 153 -17.09 -17.46 18.11
C LYS A 153 -17.27 -18.97 17.95
N ARG A 154 -16.31 -19.75 18.43
CA ARG A 154 -16.32 -21.22 18.42
C ARG A 154 -15.49 -21.73 19.60
N ASP A 155 -16.03 -22.59 20.42
CA ASP A 155 -15.33 -23.19 21.56
C ASP A 155 -14.31 -24.27 21.15
N THR A 156 -14.50 -24.86 19.98
CA THR A 156 -13.62 -25.88 19.38
C THR A 156 -13.00 -25.31 18.11
N LEU A 157 -11.67 -25.29 18.06
CA LEU A 157 -10.87 -24.81 16.93
C LEU A 157 -9.98 -25.93 16.40
N GLU A 158 -10.16 -26.25 15.14
CA GLU A 158 -9.40 -27.29 14.44
C GLU A 158 -8.91 -26.79 13.10
N LEU A 159 -7.81 -27.36 12.64
CA LEU A 159 -7.24 -27.14 11.30
C LEU A 159 -7.08 -28.45 10.57
N GLU A 160 -7.43 -28.46 9.30
CA GLU A 160 -7.13 -29.58 8.41
C GLU A 160 -5.65 -29.58 8.02
N ALA A 161 -5.11 -30.75 7.70
CA ALA A 161 -3.73 -30.88 7.22
C ALA A 161 -3.53 -30.09 5.92
N ILE A 162 -2.58 -29.18 5.93
CA ILE A 162 -2.20 -28.36 4.77
C ILE A 162 -0.72 -28.09 4.76
N GLU A 163 -0.19 -27.75 3.59
CA GLU A 163 1.13 -27.14 3.44
C GLU A 163 1.06 -25.98 2.47
N VAL A 164 1.49 -24.79 2.91
CA VAL A 164 1.47 -23.55 2.14
C VAL A 164 2.87 -22.96 2.15
N ASN A 165 3.39 -22.62 0.97
CA ASN A 165 4.58 -21.81 0.80
C ASN A 165 4.15 -20.49 0.17
N ALA A 166 4.31 -19.40 0.88
CA ALA A 166 3.81 -18.09 0.48
C ALA A 166 4.93 -17.07 0.32
N ARG A 167 4.76 -16.20 -0.67
CA ARG A 167 5.71 -15.14 -1.03
C ARG A 167 4.94 -13.96 -1.62
N PRO A 168 5.29 -12.69 -1.28
CA PRO A 168 4.64 -11.53 -1.87
C PRO A 168 4.97 -11.35 -3.36
N ALA A 169 4.02 -10.77 -4.11
CA ALA A 169 4.24 -10.40 -5.51
C ALA A 169 5.14 -9.17 -5.66
N PHE A 170 5.00 -8.20 -4.75
CA PHE A 170 5.74 -6.94 -4.76
C PHE A 170 6.67 -6.82 -3.55
N GLU A 171 7.80 -6.14 -3.72
CA GLU A 171 8.73 -5.76 -2.64
C GLU A 171 8.12 -4.64 -1.79
N TYR A 172 7.68 -3.54 -2.43
CA TYR A 172 7.06 -2.40 -1.79
C TYR A 172 5.53 -2.51 -1.90
N ARG A 173 4.86 -2.65 -0.76
CA ARG A 173 3.40 -2.78 -0.66
C ARG A 173 2.88 -1.70 0.27
N MET A 174 2.61 -0.54 -0.34
CA MET A 174 2.24 0.71 0.32
C MET A 174 0.84 1.10 -0.13
N MET A 175 -0.21 0.48 0.42
CA MET A 175 -1.56 0.69 -0.10
C MET A 175 -2.31 1.85 0.54
N LEU A 176 -1.66 2.67 1.35
CA LEU A 176 -2.37 3.67 2.12
C LEU A 176 -1.49 4.90 2.33
N ASP A 177 -1.86 5.97 1.68
CA ASP A 177 -1.50 7.33 2.05
C ASP A 177 -2.67 7.90 2.86
N PHE A 178 -2.48 8.06 4.18
CA PHE A 178 -3.49 8.62 5.08
C PHE A 178 -2.99 9.93 5.68
N PRO A 179 -3.20 11.05 5.00
CA PRO A 179 -2.93 12.33 5.63
C PRO A 179 -3.89 12.57 6.80
N LEU A 180 -3.40 13.18 7.86
CA LEU A 180 -4.22 13.70 8.98
C LEU A 180 -4.87 12.64 9.88
N LEU A 181 -4.36 11.41 9.96
CA LEU A 181 -4.86 10.43 10.91
C LEU A 181 -4.50 10.80 12.36
N SER A 182 -5.42 10.56 13.28
CA SER A 182 -5.08 10.56 14.70
C SER A 182 -4.10 9.43 15.02
N VAL A 183 -3.41 9.49 16.17
CA VAL A 183 -2.51 8.42 16.60
C VAL A 183 -3.23 7.08 16.68
N ALA A 184 -4.46 7.05 17.21
CA ALA A 184 -5.26 5.84 17.31
C ALA A 184 -5.60 5.25 15.92
N GLN A 185 -5.95 6.11 14.98
CA GLN A 185 -6.21 5.70 13.58
C GLN A 185 -4.93 5.16 12.92
N THR A 186 -3.79 5.83 13.07
CA THR A 186 -2.51 5.35 12.54
C THR A 186 -2.15 3.97 13.11
N ILE A 187 -2.35 3.74 14.40
CA ILE A 187 -2.11 2.42 15.02
C ILE A 187 -3.05 1.37 14.42
N ALA A 188 -4.35 1.68 14.27
CA ALA A 188 -5.31 0.74 13.69
C ALA A 188 -5.02 0.42 12.22
N VAL A 189 -4.59 1.41 11.45
CA VAL A 189 -4.15 1.23 10.05
C VAL A 189 -2.88 0.39 10.00
N SER A 190 -1.89 0.67 10.85
CA SER A 190 -0.65 -0.12 10.93
C SER A 190 -0.91 -1.59 11.30
N ASP A 191 -1.88 -1.82 12.19
CA ASP A 191 -2.35 -3.16 12.54
C ASP A 191 -2.98 -3.87 11.34
N TRP A 192 -3.85 -3.18 10.60
CA TRP A 192 -4.49 -3.68 9.39
C TRP A 192 -3.46 -3.97 8.28
N ILE A 193 -2.47 -3.09 8.09
CA ILE A 193 -1.34 -3.26 7.14
C ILE A 193 -0.63 -4.59 7.41
N ALA A 194 -0.21 -4.84 8.65
CA ALA A 194 0.49 -6.08 9.01
C ALA A 194 -0.39 -7.32 8.83
N LYS A 195 -1.66 -7.27 9.24
CA LYS A 195 -2.64 -8.36 9.09
C LYS A 195 -2.88 -8.74 7.63
N ASN A 196 -2.86 -7.75 6.75
CA ASN A 196 -3.02 -7.94 5.31
C ASN A 196 -1.69 -8.11 4.55
N ARG A 197 -0.59 -8.32 5.27
CA ARG A 197 0.76 -8.60 4.71
C ARG A 197 1.30 -7.48 3.82
N LEU A 198 0.84 -6.25 4.03
CA LEU A 198 1.51 -5.06 3.54
C LEU A 198 2.70 -4.76 4.45
N ASN A 199 3.66 -3.93 4.01
CA ASN A 199 4.92 -3.81 4.74
C ASN A 199 5.41 -2.37 4.97
N TRP A 200 4.78 -1.37 4.38
CA TRP A 200 5.16 0.02 4.54
C TRP A 200 4.02 0.88 5.08
N VAL A 201 4.35 1.77 5.98
CA VAL A 201 3.46 2.83 6.49
C VAL A 201 3.99 4.16 5.99
N HIS A 202 3.11 4.95 5.41
CA HIS A 202 3.42 6.29 4.95
C HIS A 202 2.84 7.32 5.94
N GLU A 203 3.71 8.03 6.62
CA GLU A 203 3.35 9.12 7.53
C GLU A 203 3.48 10.46 6.84
N CYS A 204 2.33 11.10 6.62
CA CYS A 204 2.22 12.43 6.03
C CYS A 204 1.49 13.38 7.00
N PRO A 205 2.09 13.77 8.14
CA PRO A 205 1.44 14.62 9.11
C PRO A 205 1.05 15.97 8.51
N ASN A 206 -0.18 16.42 8.82
CA ASN A 206 -0.74 17.70 8.33
C ASN A 206 -0.78 17.85 6.80
N ALA A 207 -0.96 16.73 6.07
CA ALA A 207 -0.96 16.67 4.61
C ALA A 207 0.32 17.20 3.91
N HIS A 208 1.26 17.78 4.66
CA HIS A 208 2.50 18.37 4.15
C HIS A 208 3.76 17.77 4.78
N GLY A 209 3.62 16.74 5.64
CA GLY A 209 4.76 16.08 6.27
C GLY A 209 5.57 17.01 7.18
N GLU A 210 4.92 17.80 8.03
CA GLU A 210 5.62 18.70 8.95
C GLU A 210 6.36 17.92 10.04
N PRO A 211 7.70 18.09 10.18
CA PRO A 211 8.49 17.40 11.20
C PRO A 211 7.97 17.57 12.63
N LYS A 212 7.44 18.75 12.97
CA LYS A 212 6.90 19.04 14.31
C LYS A 212 5.74 18.12 14.65
N ALA A 213 4.80 17.93 13.71
CA ALA A 213 3.65 17.06 13.93
C ALA A 213 4.07 15.59 14.13
N TRP A 214 5.15 15.14 13.48
CA TRP A 214 5.73 13.83 13.73
C TRP A 214 6.34 13.72 15.12
N TYR A 215 7.10 14.70 15.57
CA TYR A 215 7.71 14.69 16.91
C TYR A 215 6.69 14.54 18.05
N GLU A 216 5.48 15.03 17.87
CA GLU A 216 4.41 14.98 18.87
C GLU A 216 3.75 13.59 18.98
N ARG A 217 3.89 12.74 17.96
CA ARG A 217 3.19 11.45 17.87
C ARG A 217 4.09 10.21 17.78
N ARG A 218 5.34 10.36 17.34
CA ARG A 218 6.25 9.25 17.04
C ARG A 218 6.45 8.28 18.21
N ASP A 219 6.54 8.78 19.43
CA ASP A 219 6.79 7.94 20.62
C ASP A 219 5.64 6.96 20.91
N ARG A 220 4.45 7.22 20.40
CA ARG A 220 3.28 6.32 20.47
C ARG A 220 3.17 5.45 19.22
N VAL A 221 3.59 5.92 18.05
CA VAL A 221 3.45 5.21 16.77
C VAL A 221 4.61 4.24 16.52
N VAL A 222 5.86 4.68 16.72
CA VAL A 222 7.05 3.90 16.38
C VAL A 222 7.09 2.51 17.04
N PRO A 223 6.80 2.35 18.36
CA PRO A 223 6.77 1.01 18.97
C PRO A 223 5.74 0.08 18.32
N GLU A 224 4.62 0.63 17.84
CA GLU A 224 3.57 -0.14 17.15
C GLU A 224 4.02 -0.62 15.76
N LEU A 225 4.83 0.19 15.05
CA LEU A 225 5.43 -0.21 13.78
C LEU A 225 6.50 -1.29 14.00
N GLN A 226 7.40 -1.07 14.97
CA GLN A 226 8.51 -1.97 15.26
C GLN A 226 8.06 -3.37 15.67
N LYS A 227 7.04 -3.49 16.53
CA LYS A 227 6.52 -4.81 16.94
C LYS A 227 5.85 -5.58 15.80
N ARG A 228 5.45 -4.91 14.72
CA ARG A 228 4.91 -5.51 13.49
C ARG A 228 5.95 -5.68 12.40
N GLY A 229 7.17 -5.14 12.61
CA GLY A 229 8.25 -5.13 11.63
C GLY A 229 7.91 -4.30 10.38
N LEU A 230 7.12 -3.23 10.54
CA LEU A 230 6.74 -2.35 9.44
C LEU A 230 7.81 -1.30 9.17
N HIS A 231 8.00 -0.99 7.90
CA HIS A 231 8.85 0.09 7.42
C HIS A 231 8.11 1.42 7.43
N LEU A 232 8.86 2.52 7.52
CA LEU A 232 8.32 3.87 7.61
C LEU A 232 8.82 4.77 6.48
N ILE A 233 7.87 5.32 5.71
CA ILE A 233 8.06 6.47 4.85
C ILE A 233 7.56 7.71 5.58
N PHE A 234 8.34 8.78 5.55
CA PHE A 234 7.93 10.07 6.09
C PHE A 234 7.93 11.14 5.00
N GLY A 235 6.81 11.83 4.86
CA GLY A 235 6.75 12.98 3.98
C GLY A 235 5.45 13.13 3.22
N GLY A 236 5.53 13.25 1.91
CA GLY A 236 4.52 13.68 0.97
C GLY A 236 5.01 14.90 0.20
N HIS A 237 4.16 15.88 -0.07
CA HIS A 237 4.55 17.13 -0.73
C HIS A 237 5.41 18.05 0.18
N THR A 238 6.53 17.51 0.66
CA THR A 238 7.36 18.09 1.74
C THR A 238 8.51 18.98 1.28
N MET A 239 8.79 19.10 0.00
CA MET A 239 9.97 19.81 -0.47
C MET A 239 10.05 21.24 0.14
N HIS A 240 8.92 21.96 0.20
CA HIS A 240 8.83 23.29 0.78
C HIS A 240 8.93 23.32 2.32
N THR A 241 8.68 22.21 3.01
CA THR A 241 8.79 22.18 4.48
C THR A 241 10.25 22.14 4.94
N TRP A 242 11.15 21.64 4.09
CA TRP A 242 12.60 21.61 4.35
C TRP A 242 13.26 22.99 4.14
N VAL A 243 12.62 23.88 3.38
CA VAL A 243 13.06 25.29 3.20
C VAL A 243 11.83 26.19 3.35
N PRO A 244 11.47 26.57 4.59
CA PRO A 244 10.27 27.33 4.87
C PRO A 244 10.21 28.69 4.15
N GLU A 245 9.02 29.16 3.82
CA GLU A 245 8.77 30.45 3.16
C GLU A 245 9.35 31.64 3.90
N THR A 246 9.57 31.53 5.20
CA THR A 246 10.22 32.55 6.02
C THR A 246 11.62 32.92 5.52
N ASN A 247 12.27 32.05 4.75
CA ASN A 247 13.56 32.32 4.11
C ASN A 247 13.42 33.27 2.92
N PHE A 248 12.23 33.54 2.38
CA PHE A 248 12.04 34.31 1.15
C PHE A 248 12.57 35.73 1.24
N ALA A 249 12.40 36.37 2.38
CA ALA A 249 12.85 37.77 2.57
C ALA A 249 14.37 37.92 2.45
N ALA A 250 15.14 36.94 2.93
CA ALA A 250 16.60 36.95 2.90
C ALA A 250 17.19 36.26 1.66
N HIS A 251 16.48 35.27 1.09
CA HIS A 251 16.95 34.39 0.06
C HIS A 251 15.87 34.16 -1.03
N SER A 252 15.42 35.26 -1.68
CA SER A 252 14.37 35.15 -2.71
C SER A 252 14.78 34.27 -3.90
N ASP A 253 16.07 34.17 -4.19
CA ASP A 253 16.65 33.32 -5.25
C ASP A 253 16.58 31.82 -4.96
N TRP A 254 16.29 31.41 -3.72
CA TRP A 254 16.02 30.02 -3.36
C TRP A 254 14.66 29.54 -3.85
N PHE A 255 13.76 30.46 -4.16
CA PHE A 255 12.40 30.13 -4.59
C PHE A 255 12.24 30.20 -6.11
N ALA A 256 11.23 29.54 -6.61
CA ALA A 256 10.99 29.39 -8.03
C ALA A 256 10.78 30.74 -8.74
N LEU A 257 11.33 30.87 -9.93
CA LEU A 257 11.01 31.93 -10.85
C LEU A 257 9.77 31.54 -11.65
N GLU A 258 8.70 32.30 -11.52
CA GLU A 258 7.43 32.12 -12.21
C GLU A 258 7.00 33.46 -12.78
N ASP A 259 6.75 33.55 -14.09
CA ASP A 259 6.36 34.77 -14.80
C ASP A 259 7.29 35.98 -14.48
N GLY A 260 8.59 35.72 -14.44
CA GLY A 260 9.61 36.73 -14.18
C GLY A 260 9.72 37.16 -12.72
N LYS A 261 9.00 36.57 -11.77
CA LYS A 261 9.04 36.86 -10.34
C LYS A 261 9.38 35.67 -9.50
N ARG A 262 10.20 35.85 -8.46
CA ARG A 262 10.42 34.79 -7.47
C ARG A 262 9.22 34.69 -6.54
N LYS A 263 8.73 33.44 -6.33
CA LYS A 263 7.54 33.18 -5.53
C LYS A 263 7.70 31.90 -4.68
N PRO A 264 7.41 31.95 -3.37
CA PRO A 264 7.22 30.75 -2.57
C PRO A 264 5.85 30.11 -2.90
N PRO A 265 5.60 28.83 -2.54
CA PRO A 265 6.48 27.95 -1.77
C PRO A 265 7.44 27.12 -2.64
N THR A 266 7.28 27.13 -3.98
CA THR A 266 8.10 26.30 -4.87
C THR A 266 9.58 26.72 -4.81
N LEU A 267 10.48 25.72 -4.82
CA LEU A 267 11.91 25.93 -4.70
C LEU A 267 12.63 25.97 -6.06
N CYS A 268 13.74 26.70 -6.12
CA CYS A 268 14.64 26.72 -7.25
C CYS A 268 15.66 25.58 -7.15
N ILE A 269 15.37 24.43 -7.76
CA ILE A 269 16.19 23.20 -7.65
C ILE A 269 17.62 23.35 -8.18
N SER A 270 17.90 24.34 -9.00
CA SER A 270 19.26 24.64 -9.50
C SER A 270 20.08 25.54 -8.56
N ASN A 271 19.48 26.07 -7.48
CA ASN A 271 20.21 26.91 -6.52
C ASN A 271 20.97 26.00 -5.52
N PRO A 272 22.33 26.09 -5.47
CA PRO A 272 23.13 25.20 -4.64
C PRO A 272 23.00 25.49 -3.14
N GLU A 273 22.76 26.74 -2.73
CA GLU A 273 22.62 27.13 -1.32
C GLU A 273 21.29 26.62 -0.77
N MET A 274 20.21 26.78 -1.56
CA MET A 274 18.90 26.19 -1.25
C MET A 274 19.01 24.67 -1.07
N ALA A 275 19.66 23.97 -1.99
CA ALA A 275 19.85 22.52 -1.89
C ALA A 275 20.65 22.12 -0.63
N ALA A 276 21.69 22.90 -0.30
CA ALA A 276 22.47 22.67 0.92
C ALA A 276 21.65 22.88 2.20
N GLU A 277 20.78 23.90 2.26
CA GLU A 277 19.88 24.13 3.40
C GLU A 277 18.85 23.01 3.54
N LEU A 278 18.23 22.61 2.42
CA LEU A 278 17.29 21.48 2.37
C LEU A 278 17.94 20.21 2.93
N ILE A 279 19.14 19.85 2.45
CA ILE A 279 19.89 18.68 2.90
C ILE A 279 20.20 18.77 4.40
N ARG A 280 20.66 19.94 4.91
CA ARG A 280 20.94 20.11 6.34
C ARG A 280 19.69 19.90 7.20
N ASN A 281 18.55 20.38 6.76
CA ASN A 281 17.29 20.26 7.50
C ASN A 281 16.80 18.80 7.50
N MET A 282 16.90 18.09 6.38
CA MET A 282 16.62 16.65 6.29
C MET A 282 17.55 15.83 7.21
N GLN A 283 18.86 16.14 7.22
CA GLN A 283 19.83 15.46 8.10
C GLN A 283 19.51 15.70 9.57
N ARG A 284 19.14 16.93 9.98
CA ARG A 284 18.71 17.21 11.36
C ARG A 284 17.49 16.40 11.77
N PHE A 285 16.53 16.28 10.85
CA PHE A 285 15.34 15.47 11.07
C PHE A 285 15.70 13.99 11.23
N LEU A 286 16.47 13.42 10.31
CA LEU A 286 16.88 12.01 10.32
C LEU A 286 17.74 11.64 11.54
N ASN A 287 18.60 12.55 12.01
CA ASN A 287 19.34 12.39 13.27
C ASN A 287 18.40 12.22 14.49
N ARG A 288 17.25 12.88 14.45
CA ARG A 288 16.23 12.80 15.52
C ARG A 288 15.26 11.63 15.32
N CYS A 289 15.05 11.19 14.09
CA CYS A 289 14.07 10.19 13.69
C CYS A 289 14.74 9.03 12.94
N PRO A 290 15.60 8.23 13.60
CA PRO A 290 16.35 7.13 12.98
C PRO A 290 15.46 5.97 12.51
N GLU A 291 14.19 5.98 12.87
CA GLU A 291 13.16 5.01 12.41
C GLU A 291 12.70 5.25 10.99
N VAL A 292 12.99 6.41 10.40
CA VAL A 292 12.57 6.75 9.03
C VAL A 292 13.51 6.10 8.03
N GLU A 293 12.97 5.27 7.16
CA GLU A 293 13.72 4.54 6.13
C GLU A 293 13.63 5.18 4.75
N VAL A 294 12.51 5.88 4.46
CA VAL A 294 12.35 6.70 3.26
C VAL A 294 11.88 8.09 3.67
N ILE A 295 12.53 9.11 3.15
CA ILE A 295 12.09 10.50 3.30
C ILE A 295 11.65 11.05 1.95
N ASP A 296 10.40 11.46 1.87
CA ASP A 296 9.87 11.96 0.62
C ASP A 296 10.45 13.30 0.22
N LEU A 297 10.60 13.45 -1.08
CA LEU A 297 11.03 14.68 -1.74
C LEU A 297 10.03 15.05 -2.84
N TRP A 298 8.73 14.96 -2.54
CA TRP A 298 7.69 15.35 -3.48
C TRP A 298 7.68 16.86 -3.63
N HIS A 299 7.60 17.34 -4.88
CA HIS A 299 7.44 18.77 -5.15
C HIS A 299 6.12 19.29 -4.58
N THR A 300 6.05 20.59 -4.33
CA THR A 300 4.85 21.25 -3.78
C THR A 300 3.67 21.03 -4.70
N ASP A 301 2.55 20.55 -4.15
CA ASP A 301 1.34 20.26 -4.92
C ASP A 301 0.67 21.53 -5.47
N GLY A 302 0.04 21.41 -6.64
CA GLY A 302 -0.70 22.49 -7.29
C GLY A 302 0.17 23.67 -7.77
N THR A 303 1.50 23.55 -7.76
CA THR A 303 2.42 24.62 -8.17
C THR A 303 3.10 24.33 -9.50
N VAL A 304 3.64 25.39 -10.12
CA VAL A 304 4.49 25.27 -11.32
C VAL A 304 5.96 25.10 -10.93
N PHE A 305 6.77 24.54 -11.81
CA PHE A 305 8.21 24.42 -11.58
C PHE A 305 8.94 25.75 -11.85
N CYS A 306 10.17 25.87 -11.33
CA CYS A 306 11.02 27.04 -11.52
C CYS A 306 11.41 27.24 -12.99
N GLN A 307 11.08 28.39 -13.56
CA GLN A 307 11.33 28.77 -14.95
C GLN A 307 12.66 29.51 -15.16
N CYS A 308 13.58 29.53 -14.17
CA CYS A 308 14.88 30.18 -14.39
C CYS A 308 15.72 29.42 -15.42
N ALA A 309 16.63 30.13 -16.10
CA ALA A 309 17.48 29.59 -17.16
C ALA A 309 18.25 28.31 -16.72
N LYS A 310 18.69 28.24 -15.46
CA LYS A 310 19.40 27.06 -14.93
C LYS A 310 18.47 25.85 -14.77
N CYS A 311 17.29 26.03 -14.17
CA CYS A 311 16.32 24.94 -14.00
C CYS A 311 15.80 24.40 -15.33
N THR A 312 15.71 25.27 -16.34
CA THR A 312 15.21 24.94 -17.68
C THR A 312 16.32 24.69 -18.70
N ARG A 313 17.59 24.59 -18.25
CA ARG A 313 18.77 24.31 -19.08
C ARG A 313 18.88 25.23 -20.29
N GLY A 314 18.51 26.52 -20.13
CA GLY A 314 18.56 27.53 -21.17
C GLY A 314 17.36 27.53 -22.14
N VAL A 315 16.39 26.62 -22.01
CA VAL A 315 15.14 26.66 -22.80
C VAL A 315 14.34 27.93 -22.47
N VAL A 316 14.37 28.37 -21.24
CA VAL A 316 13.99 29.75 -20.86
C VAL A 316 15.29 30.53 -20.69
N SER A 317 15.44 31.59 -21.45
CA SER A 317 16.62 32.48 -21.38
C SER A 317 16.62 33.32 -20.09
N GLU A 318 17.73 33.93 -19.75
CA GLU A 318 17.87 34.76 -18.55
C GLU A 318 16.87 35.94 -18.51
N ASN A 319 16.47 36.45 -19.67
CA ASN A 319 15.44 37.50 -19.79
C ASN A 319 13.99 36.94 -19.83
N GLY A 320 13.78 35.65 -19.51
CA GLY A 320 12.47 35.04 -19.38
C GLY A 320 11.81 34.59 -20.71
N LYS A 321 12.52 34.68 -21.85
CA LYS A 321 11.97 34.28 -23.15
C LYS A 321 12.13 32.75 -23.34
N GLN A 322 11.03 32.05 -23.57
CA GLN A 322 11.06 30.66 -23.97
C GLN A 322 11.55 30.52 -25.42
N THR A 323 12.56 29.67 -25.64
CA THR A 323 13.26 29.54 -26.92
C THR A 323 12.94 28.23 -27.66
N ALA A 324 12.20 27.33 -27.01
CA ALA A 324 11.82 26.03 -27.57
C ALA A 324 10.39 25.63 -27.17
N PRO A 325 9.76 24.62 -27.82
CA PRO A 325 8.43 24.13 -27.48
C PRO A 325 8.29 23.67 -26.02
N ALA A 326 7.04 23.59 -25.53
CA ALA A 326 6.71 23.20 -24.15
C ALA A 326 7.29 21.83 -23.77
N ASP A 327 7.30 20.86 -24.68
CA ASP A 327 7.88 19.53 -24.43
C ASP A 327 9.38 19.58 -24.16
N ALA A 328 10.12 20.43 -24.86
CA ALA A 328 11.54 20.64 -24.61
C ALA A 328 11.78 21.31 -23.26
N LEU A 329 10.92 22.26 -22.87
CA LEU A 329 10.96 22.92 -21.57
C LEU A 329 10.76 21.90 -20.43
N GLN A 330 9.73 21.08 -20.52
CA GLN A 330 9.48 20.05 -19.51
C GLN A 330 10.60 19.01 -19.44
N SER A 331 11.12 18.57 -20.61
CA SER A 331 12.24 17.63 -20.66
C SER A 331 13.49 18.20 -20.00
N ALA A 332 13.81 19.46 -20.26
CA ALA A 332 14.94 20.16 -19.65
C ALA A 332 14.78 20.26 -18.12
N TYR A 333 13.57 20.58 -17.64
CA TYR A 333 13.29 20.63 -16.21
C TYR A 333 13.42 19.25 -15.56
N VAL A 334 12.88 18.17 -16.18
CA VAL A 334 13.00 16.82 -15.66
C VAL A 334 14.46 16.38 -15.52
N ILE A 335 15.32 16.71 -16.47
CA ILE A 335 16.76 16.42 -16.35
C ILE A 335 17.35 17.13 -15.13
N SER A 336 17.07 18.43 -14.95
CA SER A 336 17.54 19.20 -13.80
C SER A 336 16.95 18.67 -12.47
N TYR A 337 15.72 18.16 -12.50
CA TYR A 337 15.08 17.54 -11.34
C TYR A 337 15.76 16.24 -10.93
N VAL A 338 16.11 15.37 -11.90
CA VAL A 338 16.87 14.14 -11.63
C VAL A 338 18.25 14.43 -11.06
N GLU A 339 18.95 15.45 -11.60
CA GLU A 339 20.25 15.89 -11.06
C GLU A 339 20.13 16.40 -9.61
N PHE A 340 19.04 17.13 -9.31
CA PHE A 340 18.76 17.60 -7.96
C PHE A 340 18.44 16.45 -6.99
N ILE A 341 17.59 15.49 -7.40
CA ILE A 341 17.28 14.28 -6.62
C ILE A 341 18.56 13.54 -6.29
N ASN A 342 19.42 13.28 -7.29
CA ASN A 342 20.68 12.56 -7.09
C ASN A 342 21.59 13.28 -6.11
N ARG A 343 21.71 14.61 -6.21
CA ARG A 343 22.49 15.43 -5.27
C ARG A 343 22.00 15.28 -3.82
N VAL A 344 20.69 15.31 -3.61
CA VAL A 344 20.11 15.13 -2.28
C VAL A 344 20.34 13.71 -1.79
N ALA A 345 20.09 12.71 -2.62
CA ALA A 345 20.25 11.29 -2.31
C ALA A 345 21.69 10.94 -1.94
N GLU A 346 22.66 11.39 -2.71
CA GLU A 346 24.09 11.19 -2.44
C GLU A 346 24.53 11.85 -1.11
N ALA A 347 24.04 13.05 -0.83
CA ALA A 347 24.38 13.75 0.40
C ALA A 347 23.76 13.07 1.64
N ILE A 348 22.52 12.64 1.56
CA ILE A 348 21.85 11.90 2.64
C ILE A 348 22.50 10.51 2.79
N GLY A 349 22.77 9.79 1.70
CA GLY A 349 23.41 8.47 1.75
C GLY A 349 24.78 8.45 2.44
N LYS A 350 25.55 9.54 2.37
CA LYS A 350 26.83 9.68 3.09
C LYS A 350 26.65 9.72 4.61
N SER A 351 25.61 10.36 5.10
CA SER A 351 25.35 10.50 6.55
C SER A 351 24.37 9.45 7.09
N HIS A 352 23.44 9.00 6.26
CA HIS A 352 22.36 8.05 6.60
C HIS A 352 22.26 6.95 5.53
N PRO A 353 23.21 5.99 5.49
CA PRO A 353 23.37 5.05 4.37
C PRO A 353 22.20 4.06 4.20
N LYS A 354 21.30 3.97 5.17
CA LYS A 354 20.09 3.12 5.11
C LYS A 354 18.86 3.88 4.63
N VAL A 355 18.94 5.20 4.51
CA VAL A 355 17.79 6.04 4.15
C VAL A 355 17.73 6.23 2.63
N MET A 356 16.55 6.03 2.07
CA MET A 356 16.23 6.33 0.68
C MET A 356 15.54 7.69 0.55
N ILE A 357 15.69 8.31 -0.61
CA ILE A 357 14.97 9.51 -1.00
C ILE A 357 13.80 9.10 -1.90
N GLY A 358 12.58 9.55 -1.56
CA GLY A 358 11.34 9.22 -2.25
C GLY A 358 10.81 10.39 -3.10
N PRO A 359 11.26 10.63 -4.33
CA PRO A 359 10.62 11.58 -5.23
C PRO A 359 9.33 11.01 -5.82
N LEU A 360 8.36 11.88 -6.15
CA LEU A 360 7.16 11.53 -6.90
C LEU A 360 7.20 12.16 -8.30
N ILE A 361 7.07 11.33 -9.32
CA ILE A 361 6.90 11.77 -10.71
C ILE A 361 5.40 11.97 -10.92
N TYR A 362 4.99 13.23 -10.92
CA TYR A 362 3.59 13.64 -10.85
C TYR A 362 3.37 14.99 -11.53
N SER A 363 2.21 15.19 -12.13
CA SER A 363 1.82 16.45 -12.73
C SER A 363 2.86 16.97 -13.75
N GLN A 364 3.67 17.94 -13.38
CA GLN A 364 4.62 18.62 -14.28
C GLN A 364 5.82 17.74 -14.69
N THR A 365 6.11 16.70 -13.92
CA THR A 365 7.16 15.73 -14.21
C THR A 365 6.63 14.43 -14.82
N ASP A 366 5.28 14.29 -14.96
CA ASP A 366 4.61 13.11 -15.54
C ASP A 366 4.85 13.00 -17.03
N ARG A 367 5.99 12.41 -17.38
CA ARG A 367 6.43 12.14 -18.74
C ARG A 367 7.50 11.07 -18.77
N ALA A 368 7.81 10.58 -19.98
CA ALA A 368 8.95 9.71 -20.19
C ALA A 368 10.23 10.39 -19.68
N MET A 369 11.07 9.62 -18.99
CA MET A 369 12.37 10.10 -18.54
C MET A 369 13.25 10.40 -19.78
N PRO A 370 13.77 11.62 -19.94
CA PRO A 370 14.58 11.96 -21.08
C PRO A 370 15.86 11.11 -21.16
N ASP A 371 16.30 10.75 -22.36
CA ASP A 371 17.52 9.95 -22.55
C ASP A 371 18.76 10.63 -21.95
N ALA A 372 18.82 11.97 -22.03
CA ALA A 372 19.91 12.77 -21.47
C ALA A 372 19.88 12.88 -19.94
N ALA A 373 18.79 12.44 -19.26
CA ALA A 373 18.76 12.41 -17.82
C ALA A 373 19.69 11.33 -17.26
N PRO A 374 20.44 11.61 -16.17
CA PRO A 374 21.28 10.59 -15.53
C PRO A 374 20.44 9.45 -14.93
N VAL A 375 21.09 8.32 -14.65
CA VAL A 375 20.48 7.24 -13.84
C VAL A 375 20.25 7.78 -12.42
N LEU A 376 19.15 7.36 -11.79
CA LEU A 376 18.88 7.70 -10.39
C LEU A 376 19.90 7.02 -9.45
N ALA A 377 20.27 7.70 -8.40
CA ALA A 377 21.16 7.17 -7.36
C ALA A 377 20.57 5.91 -6.70
N ASP A 378 21.44 5.01 -6.23
CA ASP A 378 21.04 3.71 -5.69
C ASP A 378 20.07 3.77 -4.50
N ASN A 379 20.10 4.86 -3.75
CA ASN A 379 19.21 5.12 -2.61
C ASN A 379 18.02 6.03 -2.97
N VAL A 380 17.54 5.98 -4.21
CA VAL A 380 16.30 6.65 -4.62
C VAL A 380 15.20 5.61 -4.84
N LEU A 381 14.07 5.79 -4.16
CA LEU A 381 12.83 5.04 -4.38
C LEU A 381 11.83 5.95 -5.12
N VAL A 382 11.80 5.87 -6.45
CA VAL A 382 10.96 6.75 -7.27
C VAL A 382 9.51 6.26 -7.31
N GLY A 383 8.56 7.15 -6.97
CA GLY A 383 7.13 6.95 -7.15
C GLY A 383 6.65 7.49 -8.50
N LEU A 384 5.84 6.72 -9.22
CA LEU A 384 5.31 7.04 -10.55
C LEU A 384 3.79 7.18 -10.47
N ALA A 385 3.27 8.40 -10.51
CA ALA A 385 1.88 8.70 -10.17
C ALA A 385 0.95 8.74 -11.39
N HIS A 386 -0.19 8.07 -11.29
CA HIS A 386 -1.16 7.86 -12.37
C HIS A 386 -2.43 8.71 -12.22
N PHE A 387 -2.34 9.94 -11.73
CA PHE A 387 -3.52 10.76 -11.40
C PHE A 387 -4.47 11.01 -12.59
N TYR A 388 -3.93 11.29 -13.78
CA TYR A 388 -4.71 11.67 -14.96
C TYR A 388 -5.06 10.52 -15.90
N ARG A 389 -4.92 9.27 -15.47
CA ARG A 389 -5.25 8.10 -16.30
C ARG A 389 -6.76 7.84 -16.38
N ASP A 390 -7.18 7.00 -17.32
CA ASP A 390 -8.55 6.46 -17.35
C ASP A 390 -8.74 5.47 -16.19
N SER A 391 -9.43 5.90 -15.14
CA SER A 391 -9.51 5.20 -13.84
C SER A 391 -10.34 3.92 -13.85
N TYR A 392 -11.26 3.77 -14.82
CA TYR A 392 -12.14 2.60 -14.97
C TYR A 392 -11.80 1.72 -16.18
N ARG A 393 -10.62 1.93 -16.75
CA ARG A 393 -10.04 1.07 -17.78
C ARG A 393 -8.73 0.50 -17.31
N PRO A 394 -8.41 -0.78 -17.63
CA PRO A 394 -7.17 -1.39 -17.21
C PRO A 394 -5.96 -0.69 -17.86
N LEU A 395 -4.78 -0.83 -17.24
CA LEU A 395 -3.50 -0.35 -17.81
C LEU A 395 -3.22 -1.02 -19.16
N ILE A 396 -3.48 -2.32 -19.24
CA ILE A 396 -3.37 -3.13 -20.47
C ILE A 396 -4.65 -3.97 -20.62
N GLY A 397 -5.13 -4.13 -21.85
CA GLY A 397 -6.30 -4.97 -22.18
C GLY A 397 -7.51 -4.19 -22.66
N GLU A 398 -8.67 -4.86 -22.70
CA GLU A 398 -9.93 -4.26 -23.16
C GLU A 398 -10.80 -3.81 -21.98
N PRO A 399 -11.47 -2.64 -22.10
CA PRO A 399 -11.38 -1.71 -23.22
C PRO A 399 -10.08 -0.88 -23.17
N LYS A 400 -9.42 -0.72 -24.32
CA LYS A 400 -8.14 -0.02 -24.44
C LYS A 400 -8.24 1.46 -24.06
N SER A 401 -7.17 1.97 -23.44
CA SER A 401 -6.95 3.40 -23.20
C SER A 401 -5.58 3.83 -23.70
N ALA A 402 -5.53 4.75 -24.66
CA ALA A 402 -4.28 5.33 -25.14
C ALA A 402 -3.56 6.12 -24.03
N ILE A 403 -4.33 6.72 -23.12
CA ILE A 403 -3.80 7.46 -21.96
C ILE A 403 -3.08 6.50 -21.01
N ASN A 404 -3.72 5.37 -20.65
CA ASN A 404 -3.13 4.37 -19.76
C ASN A 404 -1.86 3.75 -20.35
N LEU A 405 -1.88 3.45 -21.65
CA LEU A 405 -0.68 2.94 -22.34
C LEU A 405 0.45 3.97 -22.39
N ARG A 406 0.14 5.26 -22.49
CA ARG A 406 1.14 6.33 -22.39
C ARG A 406 1.76 6.40 -21.00
N PHE A 407 0.96 6.33 -19.92
CA PHE A 407 1.45 6.29 -18.55
C PHE A 407 2.41 5.12 -18.37
N LEU A 408 1.99 3.92 -18.70
CA LEU A 408 2.83 2.72 -18.60
C LEU A 408 4.11 2.85 -19.43
N GLY A 409 4.03 3.41 -20.64
CA GLY A 409 5.21 3.69 -21.47
C GLY A 409 6.20 4.66 -20.81
N ASN A 410 5.69 5.72 -20.17
CA ASN A 410 6.50 6.66 -19.40
C ASN A 410 7.19 5.96 -18.22
N ASP A 411 6.42 5.16 -17.44
CA ASP A 411 6.92 4.44 -16.27
C ASP A 411 8.11 3.54 -16.61
N LEU A 412 8.02 2.80 -17.71
CA LEU A 412 9.10 1.90 -18.15
C LEU A 412 10.42 2.65 -18.39
N THR A 413 10.37 3.92 -18.82
CA THR A 413 11.59 4.73 -18.99
C THR A 413 12.23 5.12 -17.66
N TRP A 414 11.42 5.39 -16.63
CA TRP A 414 11.88 5.67 -15.26
C TRP A 414 12.41 4.40 -14.58
N ILE A 415 11.67 3.30 -14.67
CA ILE A 415 12.05 2.00 -14.10
C ILE A 415 13.39 1.52 -14.70
N ALA A 416 13.63 1.75 -15.98
CA ALA A 416 14.89 1.37 -16.65
C ALA A 416 16.12 2.11 -16.10
N LYS A 417 15.93 3.31 -15.54
CA LYS A 417 16.98 4.17 -14.97
C LYS A 417 16.93 4.29 -13.46
N SER A 418 16.17 3.42 -12.77
CA SER A 418 16.08 3.37 -11.31
C SER A 418 16.40 1.99 -10.78
N LYS A 419 16.93 1.92 -9.55
CA LYS A 419 17.13 0.67 -8.81
C LYS A 419 15.88 0.28 -8.03
N HIS A 420 15.16 1.26 -7.50
CA HIS A 420 13.96 1.10 -6.69
C HIS A 420 12.85 2.00 -7.24
N SER A 421 11.67 1.41 -7.45
CA SER A 421 10.52 2.11 -8.01
C SER A 421 9.19 1.51 -7.55
N TYR A 422 8.16 2.34 -7.50
CA TYR A 422 6.80 1.89 -7.30
C TYR A 422 5.82 2.69 -8.15
N ILE A 423 4.70 2.08 -8.50
CA ILE A 423 3.57 2.77 -9.13
C ILE A 423 2.67 3.34 -8.03
N TYR A 424 2.32 4.62 -8.16
CA TYR A 424 1.40 5.30 -7.25
C TYR A 424 0.05 5.51 -7.94
N GLU A 425 -0.95 4.81 -7.44
CA GLU A 425 -2.29 4.77 -8.00
C GLU A 425 -3.31 5.54 -7.15
N TYR A 426 -4.49 5.76 -7.73
CA TYR A 426 -5.59 6.50 -7.12
C TYR A 426 -6.88 5.67 -7.22
N TYR A 427 -7.01 4.65 -6.37
CA TYR A 427 -8.18 3.75 -6.37
C TYR A 427 -9.30 4.23 -5.43
N ASN A 428 -9.61 5.52 -5.48
CA ASN A 428 -10.65 6.16 -4.69
C ASN A 428 -11.38 7.25 -5.50
N ALA A 429 -12.41 7.88 -4.91
CA ALA A 429 -13.10 9.02 -5.49
C ALA A 429 -12.70 10.32 -4.78
N TRP A 430 -12.10 11.24 -5.51
CA TRP A 430 -11.69 12.56 -5.03
C TRP A 430 -12.80 13.61 -5.01
N VAL A 431 -13.87 13.37 -5.75
CA VAL A 431 -15.00 14.29 -5.91
C VAL A 431 -16.33 13.54 -5.73
N PRO A 432 -17.40 14.22 -5.31
CA PRO A 432 -18.71 13.60 -5.14
C PRO A 432 -19.26 12.95 -6.42
N PRO A 433 -19.97 11.83 -6.30
CA PRO A 433 -20.14 11.02 -5.10
C PRO A 433 -18.85 10.27 -4.75
N TYR A 434 -18.56 10.18 -3.45
CA TYR A 434 -17.35 9.52 -2.96
C TYR A 434 -17.49 7.99 -2.89
N VAL A 435 -18.06 7.39 -3.91
CA VAL A 435 -18.20 5.95 -4.11
C VAL A 435 -17.39 5.56 -5.33
N TYR A 436 -16.49 4.60 -5.16
CA TYR A 436 -15.58 4.16 -6.20
C TYR A 436 -15.60 2.64 -6.36
N PRO A 437 -16.50 2.07 -7.17
CA PRO A 437 -16.44 0.67 -7.57
C PRO A 437 -15.30 0.48 -8.56
N GLY A 438 -14.12 0.16 -8.09
CA GLY A 438 -12.91 0.07 -8.90
C GLY A 438 -12.11 -1.21 -8.68
N ALA A 439 -12.66 -2.18 -7.94
CA ALA A 439 -11.94 -3.40 -7.59
C ALA A 439 -11.57 -4.25 -8.81
N GLU A 440 -12.44 -4.32 -9.85
CA GLU A 440 -12.12 -5.08 -11.06
C GLU A 440 -10.90 -4.50 -11.80
N VAL A 441 -10.91 -3.18 -12.04
CA VAL A 441 -9.80 -2.50 -12.73
C VAL A 441 -8.52 -2.60 -11.91
N MET A 442 -8.60 -2.30 -10.62
CA MET A 442 -7.46 -2.35 -9.71
C MET A 442 -6.82 -3.73 -9.66
N VAL A 443 -7.61 -4.80 -9.55
CA VAL A 443 -7.08 -6.17 -9.53
C VAL A 443 -6.38 -6.49 -10.84
N ARG A 444 -6.95 -6.12 -11.99
CA ARG A 444 -6.32 -6.34 -13.31
C ARG A 444 -5.02 -5.54 -13.45
N ASP A 445 -5.00 -4.30 -12.98
CA ASP A 445 -3.80 -3.46 -13.03
C ASP A 445 -2.67 -4.03 -12.16
N LEU A 446 -2.98 -4.40 -10.92
CA LEU A 446 -1.99 -5.00 -10.02
C LEU A 446 -1.48 -6.35 -10.53
N GLN A 447 -2.32 -7.15 -11.18
CA GLN A 447 -1.90 -8.37 -11.87
C GLN A 447 -0.92 -8.06 -13.01
N THR A 448 -1.26 -7.08 -13.85
CA THR A 448 -0.39 -6.60 -14.93
C THR A 448 0.97 -6.11 -14.40
N LEU A 449 0.96 -5.29 -13.34
CA LEU A 449 2.19 -4.78 -12.73
C LEU A 449 3.05 -5.90 -12.12
N ALA A 450 2.42 -6.93 -11.55
CA ALA A 450 3.13 -8.11 -11.05
C ALA A 450 3.76 -8.94 -12.19
N GLU A 451 3.06 -9.12 -13.31
CA GLU A 451 3.58 -9.79 -14.51
C GLU A 451 4.76 -9.00 -15.13
N LEU A 452 4.68 -7.67 -15.14
CA LEU A 452 5.77 -6.78 -15.56
C LEU A 452 6.92 -6.72 -14.54
N GLN A 453 6.80 -7.41 -13.39
CA GLN A 453 7.80 -7.43 -12.33
C GLN A 453 8.15 -6.03 -11.78
N VAL A 454 7.17 -5.14 -11.72
CA VAL A 454 7.28 -3.86 -11.02
C VAL A 454 7.58 -4.14 -9.55
N GLN A 455 8.51 -3.39 -8.95
CA GLN A 455 8.98 -3.69 -7.59
C GLN A 455 7.96 -3.35 -6.52
N GLY A 456 7.18 -2.28 -6.72
CA GLY A 456 6.27 -1.81 -5.70
C GLY A 456 5.03 -1.13 -6.23
N VAL A 457 4.05 -1.05 -5.34
CA VAL A 457 2.77 -0.37 -5.58
C VAL A 457 2.36 0.41 -4.34
N SER A 458 1.76 1.56 -4.56
CA SER A 458 1.10 2.39 -3.57
C SER A 458 -0.22 2.88 -4.12
N SER A 459 -1.14 3.27 -3.27
CA SER A 459 -2.37 3.91 -3.71
C SER A 459 -2.88 4.86 -2.66
N ASP A 460 -3.32 6.01 -3.14
CA ASP A 460 -4.15 6.90 -2.35
C ASP A 460 -5.54 6.27 -2.17
N MET A 461 -5.85 5.89 -0.94
CA MET A 461 -7.10 5.22 -0.57
C MET A 461 -7.68 5.82 0.72
N TYR A 462 -8.40 6.90 0.62
CA TYR A 462 -9.00 7.63 1.78
C TYR A 462 -10.07 6.85 2.57
N GLY A 463 -10.09 5.52 2.51
CA GLY A 463 -11.00 4.71 3.34
C GLY A 463 -12.47 4.74 2.94
N TYR A 464 -12.78 5.19 1.73
CA TYR A 464 -14.15 5.23 1.20
C TYR A 464 -14.58 3.91 0.58
N SER A 465 -13.64 3.07 0.25
CA SER A 465 -13.88 1.79 -0.39
C SER A 465 -13.15 0.66 0.34
N PRO A 466 -13.74 0.12 1.43
CA PRO A 466 -13.15 -1.01 2.15
C PRO A 466 -12.83 -2.21 1.25
N LEU A 467 -13.69 -2.46 0.25
CA LEU A 467 -13.47 -3.52 -0.74
C LEU A 467 -12.20 -3.30 -1.55
N ASN A 468 -11.93 -2.06 -2.00
CA ASN A 468 -10.72 -1.76 -2.78
C ASN A 468 -9.45 -1.95 -1.94
N MET A 469 -9.47 -1.47 -0.68
CA MET A 469 -8.35 -1.66 0.26
C MET A 469 -8.04 -3.15 0.45
N TYR A 470 -9.09 -3.94 0.73
CA TYR A 470 -8.96 -5.38 0.92
C TYR A 470 -8.47 -6.07 -0.36
N ALA A 471 -9.04 -5.75 -1.50
CA ALA A 471 -8.68 -6.35 -2.79
C ALA A 471 -7.24 -6.02 -3.17
N ALA A 472 -6.81 -4.77 -3.02
CA ALA A 472 -5.43 -4.36 -3.26
C ALA A 472 -4.44 -5.18 -2.41
N ALA A 473 -4.70 -5.28 -1.11
CA ALA A 473 -3.84 -6.04 -0.20
C ALA A 473 -3.75 -7.53 -0.59
N ARG A 474 -4.87 -8.14 -0.99
CA ARG A 474 -4.90 -9.54 -1.44
C ARG A 474 -4.08 -9.76 -2.71
N VAL A 475 -4.23 -8.89 -3.71
CA VAL A 475 -3.50 -9.00 -4.98
C VAL A 475 -2.01 -8.70 -4.81
N CYS A 476 -1.65 -7.75 -3.95
CA CYS A 476 -0.24 -7.47 -3.64
C CYS A 476 0.52 -8.66 -3.09
N TRP A 477 -0.19 -9.58 -2.43
CA TRP A 477 0.37 -10.83 -1.95
C TRP A 477 0.23 -11.96 -2.97
N SER A 478 -0.98 -12.16 -3.52
CA SER A 478 -1.34 -13.28 -4.41
C SER A 478 -2.07 -12.78 -5.66
N PRO A 479 -1.35 -12.40 -6.73
CA PRO A 479 -1.95 -11.82 -7.93
C PRO A 479 -2.79 -12.79 -8.77
N SER A 480 -2.70 -14.10 -8.51
CA SER A 480 -3.49 -15.10 -9.26
C SER A 480 -4.98 -15.15 -8.89
N THR A 481 -5.41 -14.45 -7.84
CA THR A 481 -6.81 -14.48 -7.38
C THR A 481 -7.68 -13.58 -8.23
N SER A 482 -8.82 -14.12 -8.74
CA SER A 482 -9.76 -13.32 -9.52
C SER A 482 -10.47 -12.27 -8.66
N TRP A 483 -10.76 -11.11 -9.25
CA TRP A 483 -11.45 -10.03 -8.55
C TRP A 483 -12.82 -10.45 -7.98
N MET A 484 -13.60 -11.27 -8.70
CA MET A 484 -14.88 -11.78 -8.20
C MET A 484 -14.74 -12.67 -6.97
N ASN A 485 -13.67 -13.48 -6.90
CA ASN A 485 -13.40 -14.29 -5.71
C ASN A 485 -12.99 -13.44 -4.52
N ILE A 486 -12.22 -12.37 -4.76
CA ILE A 486 -11.87 -11.40 -3.71
C ILE A 486 -13.12 -10.69 -3.18
N VAL A 487 -14.03 -10.25 -4.07
CA VAL A 487 -15.30 -9.63 -3.66
C VAL A 487 -16.14 -10.59 -2.82
N ARG A 488 -16.26 -11.86 -3.21
CA ARG A 488 -17.01 -12.86 -2.45
C ARG A 488 -16.36 -13.14 -1.09
N ASP A 489 -15.03 -13.28 -1.05
CA ASP A 489 -14.31 -13.49 0.22
C ASP A 489 -14.46 -12.29 1.16
N PHE A 490 -14.32 -11.07 0.65
CA PHE A 490 -14.59 -9.84 1.40
C PHE A 490 -16.02 -9.84 1.98
N CYS A 491 -17.01 -10.06 1.13
CA CYS A 491 -18.40 -10.04 1.57
C CYS A 491 -18.71 -11.14 2.59
N THR A 492 -18.16 -12.35 2.40
CA THR A 492 -18.31 -13.46 3.35
C THR A 492 -17.76 -13.10 4.72
N ARG A 493 -16.56 -12.52 4.78
CA ARG A 493 -15.92 -12.13 6.04
C ARG A 493 -16.55 -10.90 6.68
N TYR A 494 -17.00 -9.93 5.88
CA TYR A 494 -17.43 -8.62 6.37
C TYR A 494 -18.93 -8.52 6.59
N TYR A 495 -19.75 -9.17 5.74
CA TYR A 495 -21.21 -9.07 5.78
C TYR A 495 -21.94 -10.36 6.19
N GLY A 496 -21.21 -11.43 6.55
CA GLY A 496 -21.73 -12.61 7.22
C GLY A 496 -22.99 -13.20 6.56
N ASP A 497 -24.11 -13.17 7.29
CA ASP A 497 -25.38 -13.78 6.88
C ASP A 497 -26.09 -13.09 5.69
N VAL A 498 -25.61 -11.95 5.23
CA VAL A 498 -26.09 -11.23 4.04
C VAL A 498 -25.01 -11.11 2.95
N ALA A 499 -23.96 -11.89 3.07
CA ALA A 499 -22.78 -11.81 2.20
C ALA A 499 -23.10 -12.05 0.71
N GLN A 500 -23.99 -12.95 0.40
CA GLN A 500 -24.33 -13.28 -0.98
C GLN A 500 -24.95 -12.07 -1.70
N GLU A 501 -25.97 -11.45 -1.10
CA GLU A 501 -26.65 -10.29 -1.67
C GLU A 501 -25.69 -9.10 -1.80
N MET A 502 -24.78 -8.91 -0.83
CA MET A 502 -23.76 -7.87 -0.91
C MET A 502 -22.77 -8.16 -2.05
N ALA A 503 -22.28 -9.40 -2.19
CA ALA A 503 -21.34 -9.75 -3.26
C ALA A 503 -21.97 -9.57 -4.67
N GLU A 504 -23.21 -9.98 -4.85
CA GLU A 504 -23.95 -9.79 -6.10
C GLU A 504 -24.11 -8.29 -6.42
N ASN A 505 -24.37 -7.48 -5.39
CA ASN A 505 -24.50 -6.02 -5.54
C ASN A 505 -23.16 -5.38 -5.91
N GLU A 506 -22.07 -5.67 -5.20
CA GLU A 506 -20.74 -5.13 -5.49
C GLU A 506 -20.29 -5.51 -6.91
N ILE A 507 -20.42 -6.79 -7.29
CA ILE A 507 -20.10 -7.25 -8.65
C ILE A 507 -20.93 -6.51 -9.71
N ARG A 508 -22.20 -6.20 -9.43
CA ARG A 508 -23.07 -5.45 -10.35
C ARG A 508 -22.60 -4.01 -10.49
N LEU A 509 -22.22 -3.35 -9.39
CA LEU A 509 -21.69 -1.98 -9.41
C LEU A 509 -20.38 -1.90 -10.21
N GLU A 510 -19.44 -2.81 -9.94
CA GLU A 510 -18.17 -2.93 -10.65
C GLU A 510 -18.36 -3.04 -12.18
N LYS A 511 -19.21 -3.98 -12.60
CA LYS A 511 -19.52 -4.18 -14.04
C LYS A 511 -20.17 -2.96 -14.68
N GLY A 512 -20.90 -2.16 -13.92
CA GLY A 512 -21.59 -0.98 -14.44
C GLY A 512 -20.66 0.22 -14.70
N VAL A 513 -19.50 0.25 -14.07
CA VAL A 513 -18.50 1.31 -14.27
C VAL A 513 -17.31 0.86 -15.12
N PHE A 514 -17.07 -0.44 -15.24
CA PHE A 514 -15.95 -0.97 -16.01
C PHE A 514 -15.97 -0.47 -17.46
N GLY A 515 -14.87 0.12 -17.91
CA GLY A 515 -14.72 0.65 -19.26
C GLY A 515 -15.13 2.11 -19.46
N LEU A 516 -15.65 2.78 -18.43
CA LEU A 516 -15.86 4.23 -18.49
C LEU A 516 -14.53 4.95 -18.73
N SER A 517 -14.58 6.08 -19.45
CA SER A 517 -13.40 6.90 -19.73
C SER A 517 -13.41 8.16 -18.88
N GLY A 518 -12.28 8.49 -18.30
CA GLY A 518 -12.05 9.69 -17.50
C GLY A 518 -11.18 9.40 -16.28
N TYR A 519 -10.60 10.47 -15.73
CA TYR A 519 -9.73 10.39 -14.55
C TYR A 519 -10.50 10.71 -13.26
N GLN A 520 -9.88 10.45 -12.11
CA GLN A 520 -10.46 10.60 -10.78
C GLN A 520 -11.16 11.94 -10.54
N GLY A 521 -10.54 13.06 -10.94
CA GLY A 521 -11.08 14.40 -10.74
C GLY A 521 -12.36 14.71 -11.54
N ASN A 522 -12.66 13.95 -12.60
CA ASN A 522 -13.88 14.10 -13.41
C ASN A 522 -15.03 13.21 -12.95
N ASN A 523 -14.77 12.26 -12.06
CA ASN A 523 -15.72 11.28 -11.56
C ASN A 523 -16.63 10.70 -12.68
N PRO A 524 -16.08 9.94 -13.64
CA PRO A 524 -16.80 9.49 -14.84
C PRO A 524 -17.97 8.56 -14.53
N ASN A 525 -18.00 7.97 -13.32
CA ASN A 525 -19.05 7.08 -12.86
C ASN A 525 -20.24 7.82 -12.20
N LYS A 526 -20.17 9.14 -12.00
CA LYS A 526 -21.20 9.92 -11.28
C LYS A 526 -22.61 9.64 -11.77
N ARG A 527 -22.82 9.74 -13.09
CA ARG A 527 -24.15 9.52 -13.70
C ARG A 527 -24.69 8.11 -13.43
N TYR A 528 -23.83 7.10 -13.55
CA TYR A 528 -24.21 5.71 -13.26
C TYR A 528 -24.60 5.55 -11.79
N LEU A 529 -23.76 6.03 -10.88
CA LEU A 529 -24.01 5.92 -9.45
C LEU A 529 -25.26 6.70 -9.00
N GLU A 530 -25.56 7.87 -9.59
CA GLU A 530 -26.80 8.61 -9.36
C GLU A 530 -28.04 7.76 -9.70
N GLN A 531 -28.01 7.03 -10.80
CA GLN A 531 -29.09 6.11 -11.18
C GLN A 531 -29.22 4.92 -10.23
N GLN A 532 -28.10 4.43 -9.67
CA GLN A 532 -28.11 3.31 -8.72
C GLN A 532 -28.51 3.71 -7.29
N ARG A 533 -28.39 4.98 -6.93
CA ARG A 533 -28.55 5.50 -5.57
C ARG A 533 -29.84 5.06 -4.86
N PRO A 534 -31.07 5.18 -5.44
CA PRO A 534 -32.28 4.75 -4.77
C PRO A 534 -32.29 3.26 -4.45
N GLN A 535 -31.82 2.43 -5.37
CA GLN A 535 -31.75 0.98 -5.20
C GLN A 535 -30.72 0.61 -4.12
N GLN A 536 -29.57 1.30 -4.07
CA GLN A 536 -28.55 1.08 -3.05
C GLN A 536 -29.07 1.39 -1.66
N ILE A 537 -29.73 2.54 -1.48
CA ILE A 537 -30.33 2.92 -0.21
C ILE A 537 -31.38 1.88 0.23
N ALA A 538 -32.25 1.45 -0.68
CA ALA A 538 -33.27 0.45 -0.37
C ALA A 538 -32.66 -0.91 0.00
N LEU A 539 -31.66 -1.38 -0.77
CA LEU A 539 -30.95 -2.64 -0.51
C LEU A 539 -30.29 -2.63 0.88
N LEU A 540 -29.45 -1.62 1.16
CA LEU A 540 -28.67 -1.57 2.40
C LEU A 540 -29.58 -1.46 3.62
N LYS A 541 -30.68 -0.68 3.57
CA LYS A 541 -31.69 -0.63 4.65
C LYS A 541 -32.36 -1.98 4.83
N ARG A 542 -32.73 -2.68 3.76
CA ARG A 542 -33.35 -4.01 3.82
C ARG A 542 -32.40 -5.03 4.46
N LEU A 543 -31.13 -5.03 4.04
CA LEU A 543 -30.12 -5.96 4.59
C LEU A 543 -29.81 -5.66 6.05
N ALA A 544 -29.73 -4.38 6.45
CA ALA A 544 -29.56 -3.98 7.85
C ALA A 544 -30.74 -4.40 8.75
N ALA A 545 -31.95 -4.50 8.20
CA ALA A 545 -33.11 -5.03 8.90
C ALA A 545 -33.17 -6.58 8.90
N LYS A 546 -32.54 -7.24 7.91
CA LYS A 546 -32.53 -8.71 7.75
C LYS A 546 -31.51 -9.38 8.64
N THR A 547 -30.29 -8.80 8.75
CA THR A 547 -29.18 -9.41 9.48
C THR A 547 -29.48 -9.58 10.98
N ARG A 548 -29.03 -10.71 11.54
CA ARG A 548 -29.09 -11.00 12.97
C ARG A 548 -27.78 -10.65 13.70
N ASP A 549 -26.71 -10.34 12.97
CA ASP A 549 -25.42 -9.99 13.51
C ASP A 549 -25.34 -8.46 13.77
N PRO A 550 -25.21 -8.02 15.03
CA PRO A 550 -25.11 -6.59 15.35
C PRO A 550 -23.91 -5.90 14.68
N GLN A 551 -22.78 -6.60 14.51
CA GLN A 551 -21.60 -6.05 13.87
C GLN A 551 -21.85 -5.85 12.36
N VAL A 552 -22.49 -6.82 11.70
CA VAL A 552 -22.89 -6.70 10.30
C VAL A 552 -23.87 -5.56 10.08
N LYS A 553 -24.82 -5.36 11.02
CA LYS A 553 -25.75 -4.23 10.95
C LYS A 553 -25.02 -2.88 10.95
N VAL A 554 -24.06 -2.68 11.86
CA VAL A 554 -23.23 -1.46 11.93
C VAL A 554 -22.44 -1.27 10.63
N ARG A 555 -21.90 -2.34 10.03
CA ARG A 555 -21.16 -2.30 8.77
C ARG A 555 -22.04 -1.87 7.58
N LEU A 556 -23.28 -2.37 7.53
CA LEU A 556 -24.27 -1.97 6.52
C LEU A 556 -24.72 -0.50 6.70
N GLU A 557 -24.85 -0.03 7.94
CA GLU A 557 -25.13 1.37 8.24
C GLU A 557 -23.97 2.30 7.80
N ARG A 558 -22.72 1.87 7.98
CA ARG A 558 -21.55 2.58 7.42
C ARG A 558 -21.57 2.59 5.89
N ALA A 559 -21.84 1.45 5.25
CA ALA A 559 -21.96 1.35 3.81
C ALA A 559 -23.10 2.22 3.23
N LEU A 560 -24.15 2.51 4.01
CA LEU A 560 -25.25 3.38 3.63
C LEU A 560 -24.87 4.87 3.63
N LYS A 561 -23.91 5.29 4.46
CA LYS A 561 -23.52 6.72 4.63
C LYS A 561 -23.18 7.42 3.30
N PRO A 562 -22.26 6.91 2.44
CA PRO A 562 -21.93 7.58 1.18
C PRO A 562 -23.14 7.74 0.24
N TRP A 563 -24.10 6.83 0.27
CA TRP A 563 -25.32 6.90 -0.54
C TRP A 563 -26.35 7.89 -0.02
N THR A 564 -26.41 8.11 1.30
CA THR A 564 -27.35 9.06 1.91
C THR A 564 -26.80 10.47 1.97
N LEU A 565 -25.52 10.62 2.28
CA LEU A 565 -24.82 11.89 2.43
C LEU A 565 -24.15 12.39 1.13
N TRP A 566 -24.49 11.86 0.04
CA TRP A 566 -24.07 11.93 -1.36
C TRP A 566 -23.01 12.98 -1.76
N ASN A 567 -23.16 14.25 -1.33
CA ASN A 567 -22.26 15.36 -1.66
C ASN A 567 -21.42 15.83 -0.47
N LYS A 568 -21.47 15.14 0.68
CA LYS A 568 -20.65 15.48 1.83
C LYS A 568 -19.37 14.68 1.79
N GLU A 569 -18.25 15.34 1.96
CA GLU A 569 -16.96 14.68 2.05
C GLU A 569 -16.93 13.71 3.22
N PRO A 570 -16.72 12.42 2.96
CA PRO A 570 -16.86 11.38 3.97
C PRO A 570 -15.50 11.04 4.56
N ARG A 571 -14.86 11.96 5.27
CA ARG A 571 -13.59 11.61 5.93
C ARG A 571 -13.81 10.39 6.83
N PHE A 572 -13.25 9.25 6.43
CA PHE A 572 -13.19 7.99 7.22
C PHE A 572 -14.54 7.33 7.60
N TRP A 573 -15.61 7.47 6.83
CA TRP A 573 -16.89 6.81 7.13
C TRP A 573 -16.85 5.29 7.15
N ALA A 574 -15.89 4.70 6.42
CA ALA A 574 -15.72 3.26 6.41
C ALA A 574 -15.09 2.72 7.71
N PHE A 575 -14.43 3.57 8.50
CA PHE A 575 -13.76 3.16 9.73
C PHE A 575 -14.69 3.25 10.95
N PRO A 576 -14.45 2.42 11.98
CA PRO A 576 -15.01 2.64 13.29
C PRO A 576 -14.61 4.02 13.83
N GLU A 577 -15.45 4.59 14.70
CA GLU A 577 -15.05 5.77 15.46
C GLU A 577 -13.90 5.39 16.40
N PHE A 578 -12.76 6.04 16.23
CA PHE A 578 -11.61 5.88 17.11
C PHE A 578 -11.64 7.00 18.15
N SER A 579 -11.80 6.67 19.41
CA SER A 579 -11.53 7.61 20.50
C SER A 579 -10.01 7.69 20.69
N ASP A 580 -9.42 8.87 20.56
CA ASP A 580 -8.09 9.11 21.09
C ASP A 580 -8.21 8.97 22.63
N ALA A 581 -8.00 7.76 23.13
CA ALA A 581 -7.84 7.57 24.57
C ALA A 581 -6.65 8.44 25.00
N LYS A 582 -6.94 9.40 25.90
CA LYS A 582 -5.98 10.33 26.50
C LYS A 582 -4.83 9.60 27.18
#